data_1f79375747f1348f29807f4bb05821fc
#
_entry.id   1f79375747f1348f29807f4bb05821fc
#
_cell.length_a   1.000
_cell.length_b   1.000
_cell.length_c   1.000
_cell.angle_alpha   90.00
_cell.angle_beta   90.00
_cell.angle_gamma   90.00
#
_symmetry.space_group_name_H-M   'P 1'
#
loop_
_entity.id
_entity.type
_entity.pdbx_description
1 polymer ?
#
loop_
_entity_poly.entity_id
_entity_poly.type
_entity_poly.pdbx_seq_one_letter_code
_entity_poly.pdbx_strand_id
1 'polypeptide(L)'
;NTVCILAIGKMVGASLDAAALLATKGIQATVWDVRSCAPLDTKMIEDAAAHNVVITVEDGIREGGIGMTIEDLVTHTSGTNRPVVEVLGIPKQFIPQAKPDAILSRLGLSAEGIAATVQRLVNK
;
A
#
# COMPACT_ATOMS: atom_id res chain seq x y z
N ASN A 1 10.08 -5.37 12.82
CA ASN A 1 9.45 -4.43 11.87
C ASN A 1 7.94 -4.63 11.81
N THR A 2 7.20 -3.54 11.80
CA THR A 2 5.76 -3.57 11.67
C THR A 2 5.36 -3.01 10.30
N VAL A 3 4.37 -3.65 9.67
CA VAL A 3 3.96 -3.32 8.30
C VAL A 3 2.46 -3.03 8.28
N CYS A 4 2.08 -1.96 7.60
CA CYS A 4 0.68 -1.60 7.38
C CYS A 4 0.44 -1.44 5.88
N ILE A 5 -0.55 -2.14 5.36
CA ILE A 5 -0.95 -2.07 3.95
C ILE A 5 -2.33 -1.42 3.88
N LEU A 6 -2.42 -0.32 3.14
CA LEU A 6 -3.66 0.43 2.97
C LEU A 6 -4.15 0.18 1.55
N ALA A 7 -5.18 -0.65 1.42
CA ALA A 7 -5.68 -1.12 0.13
C ALA A 7 -6.87 -0.29 -0.32
N ILE A 8 -6.79 0.24 -1.54
CA ILE A 8 -7.78 1.14 -2.12
C ILE A 8 -8.43 0.45 -3.31
N GLY A 9 -9.76 0.52 -3.39
CA GLY A 9 -10.50 -0.05 -4.49
C GLY A 9 -10.48 -1.58 -4.47
N LYS A 10 -10.21 -2.19 -5.61
CA LYS A 10 -10.23 -3.65 -5.73
C LYS A 10 -8.95 -4.33 -5.24
N MET A 11 -8.03 -3.57 -4.64
CA MET A 11 -6.73 -4.12 -4.21
C MET A 11 -6.78 -4.80 -2.84
N VAL A 12 -7.93 -4.85 -2.19
CA VAL A 12 -8.07 -5.47 -0.86
C VAL A 12 -7.72 -6.97 -0.90
N GLY A 13 -8.26 -7.69 -1.88
CA GLY A 13 -8.00 -9.12 -2.02
C GLY A 13 -6.52 -9.43 -2.19
N ALA A 14 -5.85 -8.74 -3.13
CA ALA A 14 -4.42 -8.92 -3.36
C ALA A 14 -3.60 -8.56 -2.12
N SER A 15 -4.03 -7.54 -1.38
CA SER A 15 -3.33 -7.10 -0.17
C SER A 15 -3.46 -8.13 0.96
N LEU A 16 -4.64 -8.74 1.11
CA LEU A 16 -4.85 -9.80 2.09
C LEU A 16 -4.00 -11.04 1.74
N ASP A 17 -3.94 -11.38 0.46
CA ASP A 17 -3.13 -12.50 0.00
C ASP A 17 -1.64 -12.20 0.21
N ALA A 18 -1.22 -10.96 0.00
CA ALA A 18 0.16 -10.55 0.25
C ALA A 18 0.48 -10.69 1.75
N ALA A 19 -0.45 -10.29 2.62
CA ALA A 19 -0.26 -10.42 4.07
C ALA A 19 -0.10 -11.89 4.46
N ALA A 20 -0.86 -12.79 3.83
CA ALA A 20 -0.74 -14.22 4.09
C ALA A 20 0.64 -14.75 3.65
N LEU A 21 1.12 -14.31 2.47
CA LEU A 21 2.46 -14.69 2.01
C LEU A 21 3.55 -14.19 2.97
N LEU A 22 3.41 -12.96 3.44
CA LEU A 22 4.38 -12.37 4.37
C LEU A 22 4.39 -13.11 5.71
N ALA A 23 3.22 -13.55 6.18
CA ALA A 23 3.12 -14.29 7.42
C ALA A 23 3.93 -15.58 7.36
N THR A 24 3.98 -16.26 6.21
CA THR A 24 4.79 -17.47 6.05
C THR A 24 6.29 -17.19 6.21
N LYS A 25 6.68 -15.94 6.12
CA LYS A 25 8.08 -15.50 6.25
C LYS A 25 8.33 -14.75 7.55
N GLY A 26 7.39 -14.85 8.49
CA GLY A 26 7.52 -14.22 9.80
C GLY A 26 7.25 -12.73 9.83
N ILE A 27 6.67 -12.18 8.77
CA ILE A 27 6.35 -10.75 8.69
C ILE A 27 4.85 -10.57 8.93
N GLN A 28 4.50 -9.86 9.99
CA GLN A 28 3.10 -9.56 10.31
C GLN A 28 2.70 -8.25 9.65
N ALA A 29 1.61 -8.27 8.90
CA ALA A 29 1.11 -7.10 8.19
C ALA A 29 -0.34 -6.82 8.59
N THR A 30 -0.63 -5.56 8.88
CA THR A 30 -2.00 -5.06 9.10
C THR A 30 -2.52 -4.58 7.75
N VAL A 31 -3.74 -4.96 7.38
CA VAL A 31 -4.35 -4.52 6.13
C VAL A 31 -5.59 -3.69 6.45
N TRP A 32 -5.64 -2.49 5.91
CA TRP A 32 -6.82 -1.62 5.98
C TRP A 32 -7.51 -1.58 4.63
N ASP A 33 -8.81 -1.72 4.64
CA ASP A 33 -9.66 -1.49 3.46
C ASP A 33 -10.05 -0.01 3.47
N VAL A 34 -9.48 0.77 2.56
CA VAL A 34 -9.75 2.20 2.48
C VAL A 34 -11.06 2.40 1.71
N ARG A 35 -12.17 2.45 2.43
CA ARG A 35 -13.50 2.53 1.84
C ARG A 35 -13.96 3.94 1.55
N SER A 36 -13.49 4.90 2.34
CA SER A 36 -13.87 6.29 2.18
C SER A 36 -12.62 7.15 2.02
N CYS A 37 -12.57 7.90 0.95
CA CYS A 37 -11.43 8.73 0.62
C CYS A 37 -11.65 10.22 0.96
N ALA A 38 -12.87 10.59 1.33
CA ALA A 38 -13.17 11.98 1.66
C ALA A 38 -14.37 12.03 2.62
N PRO A 39 -14.13 12.20 3.93
CA PRO A 39 -12.83 12.31 4.58
C PRO A 39 -12.18 10.93 4.83
N LEU A 40 -10.87 10.92 4.91
CA LEU A 40 -10.15 9.71 5.28
C LEU A 40 -10.33 9.44 6.78
N ASP A 41 -10.34 8.16 7.14
CA ASP A 41 -10.46 7.72 8.53
C ASP A 41 -9.19 8.11 9.30
N THR A 42 -9.33 8.97 10.29
CA THR A 42 -8.20 9.44 11.10
C THR A 42 -7.56 8.31 11.91
N LYS A 43 -8.36 7.35 12.37
CA LYS A 43 -7.84 6.20 13.13
C LYS A 43 -6.94 5.33 12.24
N MET A 44 -7.33 5.17 10.98
CA MET A 44 -6.52 4.43 10.01
C MET A 44 -5.18 5.13 9.79
N ILE A 45 -5.19 6.44 9.62
CA ILE A 45 -3.97 7.22 9.41
C ILE A 45 -3.08 7.15 10.66
N GLU A 46 -3.65 7.27 11.85
CA GLU A 46 -2.90 7.16 13.11
C GLU A 46 -2.26 5.78 13.26
N ASP A 47 -3.02 4.72 12.95
CA ASP A 47 -2.48 3.36 13.02
C ASP A 47 -1.34 3.16 12.01
N ALA A 48 -1.54 3.62 10.77
CA ALA A 48 -0.50 3.52 9.75
C ALA A 48 0.76 4.25 10.18
N ALA A 49 0.61 5.44 10.73
CA ALA A 49 1.74 6.28 11.15
C ALA A 49 2.56 5.65 12.28
N ALA A 50 1.98 4.70 13.02
CA ALA A 50 2.65 4.01 14.11
C ALA A 50 3.49 2.82 13.63
N HIS A 51 3.40 2.45 12.36
CA HIS A 51 4.14 1.33 11.79
C HIS A 51 5.50 1.78 11.25
N ASN A 52 6.40 0.82 11.01
CA ASN A 52 7.72 1.11 10.43
C ASN A 52 7.66 1.18 8.90
N VAL A 53 6.82 0.37 8.28
CA VAL A 53 6.67 0.31 6.82
C VAL A 53 5.18 0.46 6.49
N VAL A 54 4.87 1.37 5.59
CA VAL A 54 3.50 1.64 5.15
C VAL A 54 3.45 1.54 3.63
N ILE A 55 2.53 0.73 3.13
CA ILE A 55 2.32 0.56 1.70
C ILE A 55 0.89 0.98 1.38
N THR A 56 0.72 1.88 0.42
CA THR A 56 -0.60 2.13 -0.15
C THR A 56 -0.68 1.43 -1.49
N VAL A 57 -1.80 0.78 -1.77
CA VAL A 57 -1.98 0.00 -2.99
C VAL A 57 -3.30 0.39 -3.63
N GLU A 58 -3.26 0.92 -4.84
CA GLU A 58 -4.47 1.29 -5.57
C GLU A 58 -4.39 0.89 -7.03
N ASP A 59 -5.54 0.62 -7.63
CA ASP A 59 -5.63 0.27 -9.04
C ASP A 59 -5.86 1.51 -9.93
N GLY A 60 -5.81 2.70 -9.34
CA GLY A 60 -5.90 3.96 -10.05
C GLY A 60 -4.52 4.56 -10.34
N ILE A 61 -4.53 5.74 -10.94
CA ILE A 61 -3.30 6.44 -11.28
C ILE A 61 -2.63 6.91 -10.00
N ARG A 62 -1.33 6.60 -9.86
CA ARG A 62 -0.55 6.91 -8.67
C ARG A 62 -0.40 8.42 -8.44
N GLU A 63 0.02 9.15 -9.47
CA GLU A 63 0.23 10.60 -9.38
C GLU A 63 -1.10 11.32 -9.18
N GLY A 64 -1.24 12.03 -8.06
CA GLY A 64 -2.47 12.70 -7.70
C GLY A 64 -3.56 11.79 -7.15
N GLY A 65 -3.25 10.51 -6.93
CA GLY A 65 -4.19 9.55 -6.38
C GLY A 65 -4.26 9.60 -4.86
N ILE A 66 -5.12 8.77 -4.30
CA ILE A 66 -5.37 8.70 -2.86
C ILE A 66 -4.11 8.26 -2.10
N GLY A 67 -3.31 7.37 -2.70
CA GLY A 67 -2.08 6.90 -2.07
C GLY A 67 -1.14 8.03 -1.71
N MET A 68 -0.97 9.00 -2.59
CA MET A 68 -0.10 10.14 -2.33
C MET A 68 -0.67 11.05 -1.23
N THR A 69 -1.99 11.18 -1.18
CA THR A 69 -2.64 11.93 -0.10
C THR A 69 -2.41 11.24 1.25
N ILE A 70 -2.53 9.91 1.27
CA ILE A 70 -2.29 9.13 2.48
C ILE A 70 -0.83 9.24 2.92
N GLU A 71 0.11 9.17 1.98
CA GLU A 71 1.53 9.34 2.27
C GLU A 71 1.79 10.65 2.99
N ASP A 72 1.22 11.72 2.48
CA ASP A 72 1.37 13.05 3.08
C ASP A 72 0.81 13.09 4.49
N LEU A 73 -0.41 12.57 4.70
CA LEU A 73 -1.07 12.54 6.00
C LEU A 73 -0.30 11.68 7.01
N VAL A 74 0.17 10.52 6.60
CA VAL A 74 0.93 9.61 7.45
C VAL A 74 2.24 10.28 7.88
N THR A 75 2.93 10.91 6.95
CA THR A 75 4.18 11.59 7.22
C THR A 75 4.00 12.72 8.24
N HIS A 76 2.92 13.49 8.08
CA HIS A 76 2.64 14.60 9.01
C HIS A 76 2.13 14.13 10.38
N THR A 77 1.50 12.97 10.45
CA THR A 77 0.94 12.44 11.69
C THR A 77 1.96 11.69 12.53
N SER A 78 3.01 11.16 11.91
CA SER A 78 3.92 10.21 12.56
C SER A 78 4.77 10.79 13.69
N GLY A 79 4.91 12.10 13.78
CA GLY A 79 5.71 12.73 14.82
C GLY A 79 7.17 12.30 14.74
N THR A 80 7.67 11.65 15.81
CA THR A 80 9.06 11.17 15.84
C THR A 80 9.24 9.82 15.15
N ASN A 81 8.17 9.06 14.96
CA ASN A 81 8.24 7.85 14.16
C ASN A 81 8.38 8.25 12.70
N ARG A 82 9.24 7.57 11.96
CA ARG A 82 9.52 7.88 10.56
C ARG A 82 9.29 6.64 9.70
N PRO A 83 8.03 6.30 9.41
CA PRO A 83 7.76 5.12 8.59
C PRO A 83 8.28 5.32 7.17
N VAL A 84 8.74 4.22 6.58
CA VAL A 84 9.02 4.20 5.15
C VAL A 84 7.69 4.01 4.45
N VAL A 85 7.31 4.93 3.57
CA VAL A 85 6.03 4.86 2.85
C VAL A 85 6.29 4.61 1.37
N GLU A 86 5.67 3.58 0.83
CA GLU A 86 5.74 3.27 -0.60
C GLU A 86 4.33 3.36 -1.16
N VAL A 87 4.17 4.13 -2.24
CA VAL A 87 2.87 4.30 -2.91
C VAL A 87 2.87 3.48 -4.19
N LEU A 88 2.00 2.46 -4.24
CA LEU A 88 1.85 1.60 -5.41
C LEU A 88 0.58 1.98 -6.16
N GLY A 89 0.71 2.26 -7.44
CA GLY A 89 -0.40 2.61 -8.31
C GLY A 89 0.06 2.58 -9.76
N ILE A 90 -0.84 2.88 -10.68
CA ILE A 90 -0.54 2.90 -12.10
C ILE A 90 0.17 4.21 -12.44
N PRO A 91 1.39 4.18 -13.00
CA PRO A 91 2.06 5.42 -13.39
C PRO A 91 1.23 6.23 -14.39
N LYS A 92 1.23 7.56 -14.25
CA LYS A 92 0.39 8.44 -15.05
C LYS A 92 0.64 8.30 -16.56
N GLN A 93 1.88 8.10 -16.95
CA GLN A 93 2.26 7.98 -18.35
C GLN A 93 1.95 6.61 -18.94
N PHE A 94 1.48 5.66 -18.12
CA PHE A 94 1.18 4.31 -18.58
C PHE A 94 -0.18 4.27 -19.26
N ILE A 95 -0.21 3.75 -20.51
CA ILE A 95 -1.47 3.58 -21.26
C ILE A 95 -1.74 2.09 -21.34
N PRO A 96 -2.74 1.58 -20.61
CA PRO A 96 -3.02 0.15 -20.61
C PRO A 96 -3.64 -0.30 -21.93
N GLN A 97 -2.95 -1.20 -22.62
CA GLN A 97 -3.40 -1.83 -23.85
C GLN A 97 -3.76 -3.30 -23.64
N ALA A 98 -3.40 -3.86 -22.49
CA ALA A 98 -3.63 -5.26 -22.16
C ALA A 98 -4.76 -5.39 -21.14
N LYS A 99 -5.11 -6.63 -20.81
CA LYS A 99 -6.11 -6.89 -19.77
C LYS A 99 -5.63 -6.32 -18.44
N PRO A 100 -6.56 -5.75 -17.61
CA PRO A 100 -6.17 -5.11 -16.36
C PRO A 100 -5.32 -5.96 -15.42
N ASP A 101 -5.63 -7.24 -15.27
CA ASP A 101 -4.88 -8.11 -14.35
C ASP A 101 -3.42 -8.28 -14.80
N ALA A 102 -3.19 -8.43 -16.10
CA ALA A 102 -1.84 -8.54 -16.63
C ALA A 102 -1.06 -7.25 -16.39
N ILE A 103 -1.71 -6.10 -16.56
CA ILE A 103 -1.09 -4.79 -16.33
C ILE A 103 -0.73 -4.63 -14.86
N LEU A 104 -1.67 -4.94 -13.97
CA LEU A 104 -1.47 -4.82 -12.53
C LEU A 104 -0.30 -5.70 -12.06
N SER A 105 -0.24 -6.93 -12.56
CA SER A 105 0.85 -7.84 -12.22
C SER A 105 2.21 -7.29 -12.64
N ARG A 106 2.30 -6.73 -13.85
CA ARG A 106 3.55 -6.15 -14.37
C ARG A 106 4.01 -4.94 -13.56
N LEU A 107 3.07 -4.22 -12.95
CA LEU A 107 3.37 -3.05 -12.12
C LEU A 107 3.60 -3.41 -10.65
N GLY A 108 3.59 -4.69 -10.31
CA GLY A 108 3.76 -5.12 -8.92
C GLY A 108 2.49 -4.99 -8.09
N LEU A 109 1.34 -4.80 -8.72
CA LEU A 109 0.04 -4.65 -8.06
C LEU A 109 -0.67 -6.00 -7.96
N SER A 110 0.06 -7.01 -7.52
CA SER A 110 -0.43 -8.35 -7.27
C SER A 110 -0.01 -8.77 -5.87
N ALA A 111 -0.57 -9.87 -5.36
CA ALA A 111 -0.19 -10.38 -4.04
C ALA A 111 1.32 -10.57 -3.94
N GLU A 112 1.93 -11.21 -4.95
CA GLU A 112 3.37 -11.46 -4.97
C GLU A 112 4.17 -10.17 -5.08
N GLY A 113 3.72 -9.23 -5.89
CA GLY A 113 4.38 -7.93 -6.07
C GLY A 113 4.33 -7.07 -4.81
N ILE A 114 3.20 -7.04 -4.14
CA ILE A 114 3.04 -6.32 -2.88
C ILE A 114 3.95 -6.92 -1.82
N ALA A 115 3.94 -8.26 -1.69
CA ALA A 115 4.79 -8.95 -0.72
C ALA A 115 6.28 -8.70 -1.02
N ALA A 116 6.69 -8.72 -2.27
CA ALA A 116 8.07 -8.46 -2.66
C ALA A 116 8.49 -7.02 -2.29
N THR A 117 7.60 -6.06 -2.50
CA THR A 117 7.86 -4.67 -2.13
C THR A 117 8.07 -4.54 -0.62
N VAL A 118 7.21 -5.18 0.18
CA VAL A 118 7.34 -5.16 1.63
C VAL A 118 8.68 -5.77 2.06
N GLN A 119 9.04 -6.93 1.51
CA GLN A 119 10.29 -7.59 1.85
C GLN A 119 11.50 -6.73 1.53
N ARG A 120 11.48 -6.04 0.41
CA ARG A 120 12.56 -5.12 0.02
C ARG A 120 12.72 -4.00 1.04
N LEU A 121 11.61 -3.43 1.49
CA LEU A 121 11.63 -2.30 2.43
C LEU A 121 12.00 -2.75 3.84
N VAL A 122 11.54 -3.92 4.26
CA VAL A 122 11.82 -4.45 5.59
C VAL A 122 13.31 -4.83 5.73
N ASN A 123 13.92 -5.29 4.64
CA ASN A 123 15.31 -5.75 4.65
C ASN A 123 16.34 -4.64 4.42
N LYS A 124 15.91 -3.40 4.34
CA LYS A 124 16.84 -2.27 4.21
C LYS A 124 17.49 -1.88 5.51
#